data_536b75b123a74aa26b8fde1063f72131
#
_entry.id   536b75b123a74aa26b8fde1063f72131
#
_cell.length_a   1.000
_cell.length_b   1.000
_cell.length_c   1.000
_cell.angle_alpha   90.00
_cell.angle_beta   90.00
_cell.angle_gamma   90.00
#
_symmetry.space_group_name_H-M   'P 1'
#
loop_
_entity.id
_entity.type
_entity.pdbx_description
1 polymer ?
#
loop_
_entity_poly.entity_id
_entity_poly.type
_entity_poly.pdbx_seq_one_letter_code
_entity_poly.pdbx_strand_id
1 'polypeptide(L)'
;MKKTLSLVLTAALSLSLLSACTPAADPQPSSGGAEPSAPSVSTPAAPSGEKVELTFMTNVVGEKAAALESALKGFEAETGYTVEFSAPGDSYEELMKTKMSSYELPDVFTTHGWSVARYSEYLMPVNDMEFAGRISDQIKPVITDSEGNMFVLPIDIDIAGIVYNVDVLADNNIDPDSLKTWDDFAAACAVIKAAGVSPMHIGGKDTWTIGQFFDWVAPSFYVTDESASKAADLKAGKFDVPTWTEIAQMMADWTAAGYFNPDVLTADYNSDMEALATGKTAFCFYGPSAIMDAKGVNADASLGMMPIPAASAGDAPSLIAGEDIAVGIWKDTKNAAAAQELLNYLARPEVAGAIAKAAGNSSGLTDVDVELGDIKTYFDKYKSVETFPYFDREYLPSGMWDVMCATGAEILAQKSGAVEDAGKIMEQSFLDKYAG
;
A
#
# COMPACT_ATOMS: atom_id res chain seq x y z
N MET A 1 -14.98 -46.12 26.51
CA MET A 1 -15.39 -46.17 27.95
C MET A 1 -15.51 -44.73 28.41
N LYS A 2 -16.77 -44.31 28.69
CA LYS A 2 -17.27 -43.63 29.89
C LYS A 2 -16.58 -42.28 30.21
N LYS A 3 -17.18 -41.14 30.45
CA LYS A 3 -18.59 -40.65 30.61
C LYS A 3 -18.44 -39.17 30.93
N THR A 4 -19.22 -38.35 30.29
CA THR A 4 -20.14 -37.30 30.81
C THR A 4 -19.83 -36.66 32.17
N LEU A 5 -19.91 -35.34 32.23
CA LEU A 5 -20.91 -34.66 33.08
C LEU A 5 -21.08 -33.17 32.74
N SER A 6 -22.31 -32.86 32.40
CA SER A 6 -22.89 -31.51 32.39
C SER A 6 -23.10 -31.00 33.80
N LEU A 7 -23.03 -29.70 34.03
CA LEU A 7 -23.94 -29.06 35.02
C LEU A 7 -24.34 -27.66 34.59
N VAL A 8 -25.62 -27.51 34.43
CA VAL A 8 -26.44 -26.30 34.32
C VAL A 8 -26.63 -25.74 35.73
N LEU A 9 -26.60 -24.43 35.92
CA LEU A 9 -27.38 -23.82 36.98
C LEU A 9 -27.85 -22.42 36.59
N THR A 10 -29.14 -22.25 36.76
CA THR A 10 -30.10 -21.21 36.40
C THR A 10 -30.15 -20.08 37.44
N ALA A 11 -30.44 -18.87 36.94
CA ALA A 11 -31.39 -17.84 37.44
C ALA A 11 -31.30 -17.31 38.89
N ALA A 12 -31.38 -16.00 38.98
CA ALA A 12 -32.45 -15.30 39.73
C ALA A 12 -32.50 -13.80 39.41
N LEU A 13 -33.66 -13.38 38.96
CA LEU A 13 -34.19 -12.01 38.93
C LEU A 13 -34.27 -11.38 40.32
N SER A 14 -34.09 -10.05 40.40
CA SER A 14 -34.91 -9.25 41.32
C SER A 14 -35.05 -7.80 40.80
N LEU A 15 -36.28 -7.50 40.46
CA LEU A 15 -36.90 -6.19 40.29
C LEU A 15 -36.95 -5.46 41.65
N SER A 16 -36.75 -4.14 41.66
CA SER A 16 -37.39 -3.24 42.61
C SER A 16 -37.58 -1.87 41.99
N LEU A 17 -38.83 -1.62 41.64
CA LEU A 17 -39.45 -0.31 41.47
C LEU A 17 -39.72 0.28 42.84
N LEU A 18 -39.54 1.60 43.00
CA LEU A 18 -40.46 2.41 43.78
C LEU A 18 -40.36 3.89 43.46
N SER A 19 -41.47 4.43 43.10
CA SER A 19 -41.86 5.81 42.82
C SER A 19 -41.92 6.68 44.10
N ALA A 20 -41.79 7.98 43.94
CA ALA A 20 -42.62 8.94 44.72
C ALA A 20 -42.58 10.34 44.09
N CYS A 21 -43.77 10.90 44.07
CA CYS A 21 -44.25 12.11 43.44
C CYS A 21 -43.91 13.42 44.13
N THR A 22 -43.90 14.46 43.34
CA THR A 22 -44.23 15.91 43.47
C THR A 22 -45.01 16.40 44.73
N PRO A 23 -44.97 17.76 45.06
CA PRO A 23 -45.80 18.68 44.30
C PRO A 23 -45.26 20.10 44.03
N ALA A 24 -45.96 20.78 43.13
CA ALA A 24 -45.81 22.15 42.67
C ALA A 24 -46.34 23.21 43.65
N ALA A 25 -45.85 24.45 43.51
CA ALA A 25 -46.59 25.63 43.86
C ALA A 25 -46.14 26.84 43.01
N ASP A 26 -47.10 27.43 42.35
CA ASP A 26 -47.13 28.71 41.64
C ASP A 26 -47.76 29.78 42.59
N PRO A 27 -47.97 31.04 42.12
CA PRO A 27 -47.06 32.12 41.66
C PRO A 27 -47.33 33.48 42.36
N GLN A 28 -46.63 34.51 41.97
CA GLN A 28 -47.02 35.88 41.58
C GLN A 28 -46.16 37.04 42.19
N PRO A 29 -46.35 38.31 41.72
CA PRO A 29 -45.34 39.05 40.98
C PRO A 29 -44.96 40.41 41.65
N SER A 30 -43.88 41.07 41.16
CA SER A 30 -43.88 42.54 41.16
C SER A 30 -42.70 43.16 40.42
N SER A 31 -43.06 43.91 39.44
CA SER A 31 -42.67 45.26 38.96
C SER A 31 -41.24 45.80 39.25
N GLY A 32 -40.64 46.29 38.12
CA GLY A 32 -40.03 47.61 38.15
C GLY A 32 -38.59 47.72 37.71
N GLY A 33 -38.33 48.46 36.66
CA GLY A 33 -37.14 49.25 36.43
C GLY A 33 -36.20 48.81 35.29
N ALA A 34 -36.35 49.46 34.16
CA ALA A 34 -35.43 49.39 33.05
C ALA A 34 -34.22 50.31 33.27
N GLU A 35 -33.02 49.81 33.07
CA GLU A 35 -31.84 50.60 32.69
C GLU A 35 -31.07 49.85 31.56
N PRO A 36 -30.53 50.57 30.57
CA PRO A 36 -29.97 49.91 29.39
C PRO A 36 -28.55 49.49 29.63
N SER A 37 -28.32 48.19 29.66
CA SER A 37 -26.98 47.62 29.66
C SER A 37 -26.41 47.50 28.24
N ALA A 38 -25.14 47.86 28.12
CA ALA A 38 -24.34 47.81 26.90
C ALA A 38 -24.25 46.39 26.28
N PRO A 39 -23.98 46.28 24.98
CA PRO A 39 -23.89 44.97 24.34
C PRO A 39 -22.71 44.18 24.87
N SER A 40 -22.99 43.10 25.56
CA SER A 40 -22.01 42.08 25.90
C SER A 40 -21.62 41.37 24.60
N VAL A 41 -20.35 41.46 24.27
CA VAL A 41 -19.72 40.62 23.25
C VAL A 41 -19.86 39.18 23.72
N SER A 42 -20.70 38.41 23.01
CA SER A 42 -20.83 36.99 23.22
C SER A 42 -19.52 36.34 22.73
N THR A 43 -18.72 35.88 23.67
CA THR A 43 -17.68 34.88 23.41
C THR A 43 -18.39 33.67 22.80
N PRO A 44 -17.92 33.15 21.65
CA PRO A 44 -18.49 31.91 21.12
C PRO A 44 -18.42 30.82 22.18
N ALA A 45 -19.55 30.23 22.53
CA ALA A 45 -19.60 29.07 23.39
C ALA A 45 -18.78 27.97 22.71
N ALA A 46 -17.85 27.37 23.45
CA ALA A 46 -17.20 26.13 23.04
C ALA A 46 -18.29 25.10 22.70
N PRO A 47 -18.14 24.34 21.62
CA PRO A 47 -19.12 23.34 21.23
C PRO A 47 -19.31 22.35 22.37
N SER A 48 -20.56 22.12 22.75
CA SER A 48 -20.97 21.10 23.73
C SER A 48 -20.63 19.73 23.13
N GLY A 49 -19.49 19.15 23.58
CA GLY A 49 -18.86 18.03 22.91
C GLY A 49 -19.63 16.71 23.08
N GLU A 50 -20.28 16.29 22.02
CA GLU A 50 -20.32 14.87 21.73
C GLU A 50 -18.86 14.45 21.43
N LYS A 51 -18.34 13.45 22.17
CA LYS A 51 -17.02 12.90 21.88
C LYS A 51 -17.10 12.22 20.53
N VAL A 52 -16.47 12.81 19.50
CA VAL A 52 -16.35 12.16 18.21
C VAL A 52 -15.27 11.08 18.33
N GLU A 53 -15.62 9.88 17.99
CA GLU A 53 -14.73 8.73 17.88
C GLU A 53 -14.70 8.27 16.41
N LEU A 54 -13.51 8.33 15.82
CA LEU A 54 -13.25 7.84 14.46
C LEU A 54 -12.60 6.46 14.54
N THR A 55 -12.90 5.61 13.59
CA THR A 55 -12.20 4.35 13.35
C THR A 55 -11.27 4.50 12.16
N PHE A 56 -10.00 4.11 12.32
CA PHE A 56 -8.98 4.15 11.27
C PHE A 56 -8.34 2.77 11.12
N MET A 57 -8.37 2.20 9.92
CA MET A 57 -7.72 0.93 9.63
C MET A 57 -6.69 1.07 8.51
N THR A 58 -5.52 0.45 8.68
CA THR A 58 -4.43 0.51 7.71
C THR A 58 -3.79 -0.86 7.47
N ASN A 59 -3.30 -1.06 6.24
CA ASN A 59 -2.46 -2.20 5.88
C ASN A 59 -0.99 -2.02 6.30
N VAL A 60 -0.54 -0.76 6.48
CA VAL A 60 0.88 -0.48 6.75
C VAL A 60 1.32 -0.97 8.12
N VAL A 61 2.58 -1.39 8.22
CA VAL A 61 3.19 -1.94 9.42
C VAL A 61 4.53 -1.24 9.73
N GLY A 62 5.17 -1.58 10.83
CA GLY A 62 6.50 -1.09 11.19
C GLY A 62 6.57 0.43 11.37
N GLU A 63 7.63 1.05 10.87
CA GLU A 63 7.89 2.48 11.01
C GLU A 63 6.82 3.35 10.31
N LYS A 64 6.26 2.88 9.20
CA LYS A 64 5.15 3.55 8.50
C LYS A 64 3.91 3.63 9.39
N ALA A 65 3.54 2.52 10.02
CA ALA A 65 2.39 2.48 10.94
C ALA A 65 2.62 3.37 12.17
N ALA A 66 3.84 3.37 12.72
CA ALA A 66 4.20 4.20 13.86
C ALA A 66 4.13 5.70 13.52
N ALA A 67 4.57 6.11 12.32
CA ALA A 67 4.47 7.48 11.85
C ALA A 67 3.00 7.91 11.68
N LEU A 68 2.17 7.05 11.08
CA LEU A 68 0.75 7.29 10.93
C LEU A 68 0.04 7.39 12.29
N GLU A 69 0.29 6.45 13.20
CA GLU A 69 -0.26 6.50 14.57
C GLU A 69 0.15 7.76 15.32
N SER A 70 1.41 8.22 15.15
CA SER A 70 1.89 9.46 15.73
C SER A 70 1.13 10.69 15.18
N ALA A 71 0.84 10.71 13.88
CA ALA A 71 0.04 11.75 13.26
C ALA A 71 -1.40 11.76 13.81
N LEU A 72 -2.02 10.57 13.96
CA LEU A 72 -3.36 10.45 14.55
C LEU A 72 -3.40 10.96 15.98
N LYS A 73 -2.39 10.67 16.81
CA LYS A 73 -2.26 11.22 18.18
C LYS A 73 -2.12 12.75 18.19
N GLY A 74 -1.42 13.30 17.18
CA GLY A 74 -1.34 14.75 16.99
C GLY A 74 -2.71 15.36 16.70
N PHE A 75 -3.48 14.73 15.81
CA PHE A 75 -4.85 15.12 15.51
C PHE A 75 -5.77 15.08 16.74
N GLU A 76 -5.71 13.99 17.51
CA GLU A 76 -6.46 13.85 18.77
C GLU A 76 -6.15 14.97 19.78
N ALA A 77 -4.86 15.31 19.90
CA ALA A 77 -4.40 16.36 20.81
C ALA A 77 -4.89 17.76 20.38
N GLU A 78 -5.01 18.02 19.09
CA GLU A 78 -5.45 19.30 18.53
C GLU A 78 -6.98 19.46 18.59
N THR A 79 -7.72 18.40 18.24
CA THR A 79 -9.18 18.47 18.08
C THR A 79 -9.98 18.02 19.30
N GLY A 80 -9.38 17.19 20.14
CA GLY A 80 -10.08 16.51 21.25
C GLY A 80 -10.94 15.32 20.80
N TYR A 81 -10.87 14.94 19.51
CA TYR A 81 -11.45 13.71 19.00
C TYR A 81 -10.62 12.51 19.45
N THR A 82 -11.16 11.31 19.31
CA THR A 82 -10.43 10.06 19.49
C THR A 82 -10.41 9.27 18.19
N VAL A 83 -9.32 8.54 17.93
CA VAL A 83 -9.16 7.70 16.74
C VAL A 83 -8.81 6.28 17.19
N GLU A 84 -9.73 5.34 17.00
CA GLU A 84 -9.42 3.92 17.16
C GLU A 84 -8.58 3.45 15.97
N PHE A 85 -7.27 3.29 16.20
CA PHE A 85 -6.30 2.89 15.18
C PHE A 85 -6.11 1.38 15.15
N SER A 86 -6.20 0.78 13.97
CA SER A 86 -5.99 -0.66 13.73
C SER A 86 -5.05 -0.90 12.54
N ALA A 87 -3.99 -1.66 12.77
CA ALA A 87 -3.02 -2.07 11.75
C ALA A 87 -2.85 -3.59 11.79
N PRO A 88 -3.80 -4.37 11.21
CA PRO A 88 -3.84 -5.83 11.32
C PRO A 88 -2.79 -6.56 10.47
N GLY A 89 -1.92 -5.84 9.74
CA GLY A 89 -0.88 -6.45 8.91
C GLY A 89 -1.48 -7.36 7.83
N ASP A 90 -0.96 -8.57 7.72
CA ASP A 90 -1.35 -9.55 6.66
C ASP A 90 -2.84 -9.88 6.63
N SER A 91 -3.56 -9.66 7.74
CA SER A 91 -5.01 -9.88 7.80
C SER A 91 -5.83 -8.73 7.23
N TYR A 92 -5.22 -7.62 6.82
CA TYR A 92 -5.91 -6.42 6.36
C TYR A 92 -6.87 -6.68 5.21
N GLU A 93 -6.40 -7.32 4.14
CA GLU A 93 -7.18 -7.57 2.92
C GLU A 93 -8.40 -8.45 3.18
N GLU A 94 -8.26 -9.50 3.97
CA GLU A 94 -9.36 -10.39 4.33
C GLU A 94 -10.40 -9.67 5.19
N LEU A 95 -9.95 -8.88 6.16
CA LEU A 95 -10.82 -8.06 7.00
C LEU A 95 -11.57 -7.02 6.18
N MET A 96 -10.89 -6.31 5.26
CA MET A 96 -11.52 -5.30 4.41
C MET A 96 -12.54 -5.92 3.45
N LYS A 97 -12.25 -7.06 2.81
CA LYS A 97 -13.22 -7.81 1.99
C LYS A 97 -14.50 -8.16 2.79
N THR A 98 -14.31 -8.61 4.03
CA THR A 98 -15.43 -8.93 4.92
C THR A 98 -16.26 -7.69 5.28
N LYS A 99 -15.58 -6.59 5.65
CA LYS A 99 -16.21 -5.31 5.99
C LYS A 99 -16.94 -4.69 4.79
N MET A 100 -16.35 -4.75 3.60
CA MET A 100 -16.99 -4.29 2.35
C MET A 100 -18.27 -5.08 2.06
N SER A 101 -18.21 -6.41 2.19
CA SER A 101 -19.37 -7.29 1.97
C SER A 101 -20.51 -7.05 2.96
N SER A 102 -20.21 -6.60 4.18
CA SER A 102 -21.19 -6.26 5.21
C SER A 102 -21.61 -4.79 5.20
N TYR A 103 -20.95 -3.93 4.40
CA TYR A 103 -21.09 -2.47 4.45
C TYR A 103 -20.85 -1.89 5.85
N GLU A 104 -19.88 -2.45 6.59
CA GLU A 104 -19.46 -2.00 7.92
C GLU A 104 -17.98 -1.62 7.91
N LEU A 105 -17.63 -0.60 7.12
CA LEU A 105 -16.26 -0.13 6.95
C LEU A 105 -15.83 0.80 8.11
N PRO A 106 -14.51 0.93 8.36
CA PRO A 106 -13.99 2.00 9.19
C PRO A 106 -14.33 3.38 8.60
N ASP A 107 -14.45 4.40 9.45
CA ASP A 107 -14.70 5.78 8.99
C ASP A 107 -13.64 6.23 7.97
N VAL A 108 -12.38 5.88 8.26
CA VAL A 108 -11.21 6.18 7.45
C VAL A 108 -10.36 4.93 7.31
N PHE A 109 -9.84 4.69 6.12
CA PHE A 109 -8.94 3.56 5.90
C PHE A 109 -7.94 3.82 4.77
N THR A 110 -6.81 3.12 4.82
CA THR A 110 -5.85 3.12 3.71
C THR A 110 -6.30 2.16 2.63
N THR A 111 -6.03 2.51 1.39
CA THR A 111 -6.28 1.65 0.25
C THR A 111 -4.98 0.98 -0.15
N HIS A 112 -4.85 -0.30 0.14
CA HIS A 112 -3.72 -1.10 -0.27
C HIS A 112 -3.88 -1.50 -1.73
N GLY A 113 -2.88 -1.18 -2.55
CA GLY A 113 -2.96 -1.47 -3.96
C GLY A 113 -4.17 -0.77 -4.58
N TRP A 114 -4.30 0.54 -4.30
CA TRP A 114 -5.42 1.33 -4.77
C TRP A 114 -5.71 1.12 -6.24
N SER A 115 -6.96 0.99 -6.53
CA SER A 115 -7.50 1.10 -7.87
C SER A 115 -8.89 1.70 -7.77
N VAL A 116 -9.20 2.67 -8.59
CA VAL A 116 -10.52 3.31 -8.65
C VAL A 116 -11.61 2.25 -8.79
N ALA A 117 -11.38 1.23 -9.61
CA ALA A 117 -12.33 0.13 -9.81
C ALA A 117 -12.61 -0.71 -8.54
N ARG A 118 -11.67 -0.74 -7.59
CA ARG A 118 -11.81 -1.57 -6.38
C ARG A 118 -12.55 -0.87 -5.24
N TYR A 119 -12.30 0.42 -5.07
CA TYR A 119 -12.66 1.13 -3.83
C TYR A 119 -13.60 2.30 -4.01
N SER A 120 -13.72 2.88 -5.22
CA SER A 120 -14.52 4.10 -5.45
C SER A 120 -15.97 3.98 -4.99
N GLU A 121 -16.59 2.81 -5.13
CA GLU A 121 -17.97 2.59 -4.69
C GLU A 121 -18.17 2.70 -3.17
N TYR A 122 -17.10 2.58 -2.39
CA TYR A 122 -17.12 2.66 -0.92
C TYR A 122 -16.65 4.01 -0.39
N LEU A 123 -16.00 4.82 -1.22
CA LEU A 123 -15.32 6.03 -0.79
C LEU A 123 -16.10 7.30 -1.14
N MET A 124 -15.89 8.31 -0.33
CA MET A 124 -16.36 9.67 -0.56
C MET A 124 -15.41 10.38 -1.53
N PRO A 125 -15.89 11.08 -2.56
CA PRO A 125 -15.05 11.94 -3.38
C PRO A 125 -14.35 13.03 -2.56
N VAL A 126 -13.10 13.31 -2.87
CA VAL A 126 -12.26 14.29 -2.17
C VAL A 126 -11.91 15.52 -3.00
N ASN A 127 -12.56 15.70 -4.16
CA ASN A 127 -12.29 16.81 -5.08
C ASN A 127 -12.42 18.20 -4.45
N ASP A 128 -13.33 18.36 -3.49
CA ASP A 128 -13.62 19.61 -2.79
C ASP A 128 -12.76 19.81 -1.52
N MET A 129 -11.87 18.86 -1.21
CA MET A 129 -10.97 18.97 -0.06
C MET A 129 -9.84 19.96 -0.32
N GLU A 130 -9.33 20.60 0.75
CA GLU A 130 -8.29 21.62 0.64
C GLU A 130 -7.00 21.14 -0.04
N PHE A 131 -6.67 19.87 0.13
CA PHE A 131 -5.47 19.28 -0.47
C PHE A 131 -5.64 18.89 -1.94
N ALA A 132 -6.84 18.79 -2.48
CA ALA A 132 -7.09 18.24 -3.81
C ALA A 132 -6.29 18.95 -4.93
N GLY A 133 -6.15 20.28 -4.84
CA GLY A 133 -5.35 21.07 -5.76
C GLY A 133 -3.83 20.88 -5.63
N ARG A 134 -3.37 20.21 -4.58
CA ARG A 134 -1.95 19.97 -4.25
C ARG A 134 -1.49 18.56 -4.62
N ILE A 135 -2.39 17.68 -5.06
CA ILE A 135 -2.05 16.33 -5.48
C ILE A 135 -1.14 16.38 -6.70
N SER A 136 -0.06 15.58 -6.69
CA SER A 136 0.90 15.48 -7.78
C SER A 136 0.26 14.98 -9.07
N ASP A 137 0.62 15.57 -10.21
CA ASP A 137 0.12 15.15 -11.52
C ASP A 137 0.58 13.73 -11.90
N GLN A 138 1.63 13.22 -11.28
CA GLN A 138 2.11 11.85 -11.49
C GLN A 138 1.11 10.80 -10.97
N ILE A 139 0.41 11.09 -9.85
CA ILE A 139 -0.49 10.12 -9.23
C ILE A 139 -1.98 10.37 -9.56
N LYS A 140 -2.34 11.59 -9.97
CA LYS A 140 -3.74 11.94 -10.31
C LYS A 140 -4.42 10.94 -11.24
N PRO A 141 -3.81 10.48 -12.36
CA PRO A 141 -4.47 9.55 -13.27
C PRO A 141 -4.86 8.23 -12.61
N VAL A 142 -4.09 7.77 -11.62
CA VAL A 142 -4.32 6.50 -10.92
C VAL A 142 -5.47 6.60 -9.93
N ILE A 143 -5.64 7.76 -9.28
CA ILE A 143 -6.65 7.97 -8.22
C ILE A 143 -7.92 8.69 -8.71
N THR A 144 -8.07 8.89 -10.02
CA THR A 144 -9.18 9.62 -10.62
C THR A 144 -9.99 8.69 -11.54
N ASP A 145 -11.30 8.66 -11.35
CA ASP A 145 -12.19 7.90 -12.22
C ASP A 145 -12.43 8.58 -13.58
N SER A 146 -13.19 7.92 -14.47
CA SER A 146 -13.54 8.44 -15.79
C SER A 146 -14.44 9.68 -15.74
N GLU A 147 -15.04 9.99 -14.59
CA GLU A 147 -15.88 11.18 -14.38
C GLU A 147 -15.08 12.34 -13.76
N GLY A 148 -13.82 12.10 -13.41
CA GLY A 148 -12.92 13.11 -12.80
C GLY A 148 -13.01 13.18 -11.28
N ASN A 149 -13.62 12.18 -10.62
CA ASN A 149 -13.67 12.11 -9.17
C ASN A 149 -12.38 11.49 -8.62
N MET A 150 -11.78 12.14 -7.63
CA MET A 150 -10.70 11.61 -6.81
C MET A 150 -11.28 11.10 -5.47
N PHE A 151 -10.76 10.00 -4.94
CA PHE A 151 -11.35 9.33 -3.77
C PHE A 151 -10.41 9.21 -2.57
N VAL A 152 -9.14 9.58 -2.72
CA VAL A 152 -8.14 9.41 -1.67
C VAL A 152 -7.21 10.59 -1.55
N LEU A 153 -6.63 10.76 -0.37
CA LEU A 153 -5.43 11.54 -0.12
C LEU A 153 -4.22 10.61 -0.34
N PRO A 154 -3.45 10.78 -1.43
CA PRO A 154 -2.17 10.08 -1.58
C PRO A 154 -1.14 10.79 -0.70
N ILE A 155 -0.74 10.15 0.39
CA ILE A 155 0.26 10.71 1.31
C ILE A 155 1.64 10.66 0.67
N ASP A 156 1.93 9.55 -0.01
CA ASP A 156 3.21 9.33 -0.68
C ASP A 156 3.06 8.75 -2.09
N ILE A 157 4.18 8.76 -2.81
CA ILE A 157 4.35 8.09 -4.10
C ILE A 157 5.57 7.20 -3.99
N ASP A 158 5.35 5.90 -4.15
CA ASP A 158 6.42 4.92 -4.31
C ASP A 158 6.86 4.91 -5.79
N ILE A 159 8.08 5.38 -6.05
CA ILE A 159 8.71 5.29 -7.36
C ILE A 159 9.78 4.20 -7.25
N ALA A 160 9.49 3.04 -7.82
CA ALA A 160 10.22 1.82 -7.57
C ALA A 160 11.00 1.34 -8.80
N GLY A 161 12.14 0.76 -8.51
CA GLY A 161 12.99 0.00 -9.41
C GLY A 161 13.40 -1.32 -8.75
N ILE A 162 14.61 -1.80 -9.01
CA ILE A 162 15.19 -2.97 -8.35
C ILE A 162 16.21 -2.47 -7.33
N VAL A 163 16.02 -2.83 -6.06
CA VAL A 163 16.95 -2.50 -4.98
C VAL A 163 18.14 -3.45 -5.01
N TYR A 164 19.35 -2.93 -4.78
CA TYR A 164 20.56 -3.74 -4.82
C TYR A 164 21.57 -3.38 -3.72
N ASN A 165 22.42 -4.33 -3.38
CA ASN A 165 23.58 -4.09 -2.51
C ASN A 165 24.75 -3.60 -3.36
N VAL A 166 25.19 -2.37 -3.07
CA VAL A 166 26.24 -1.67 -3.84
C VAL A 166 27.58 -2.40 -3.75
N ASP A 167 27.94 -2.90 -2.56
CA ASP A 167 29.23 -3.56 -2.34
C ASP A 167 29.29 -4.88 -3.10
N VAL A 168 28.20 -5.65 -3.12
CA VAL A 168 28.13 -6.91 -3.89
C VAL A 168 28.32 -6.65 -5.38
N LEU A 169 27.69 -5.62 -5.94
CA LEU A 169 27.86 -5.29 -7.35
C LEU A 169 29.28 -4.81 -7.64
N ALA A 170 29.84 -3.95 -6.79
CA ALA A 170 31.20 -3.44 -6.94
C ALA A 170 32.27 -4.54 -6.87
N ASP A 171 32.16 -5.46 -5.92
CA ASP A 171 33.06 -6.61 -5.75
C ASP A 171 33.08 -7.54 -6.97
N ASN A 172 31.96 -7.55 -7.72
CA ASN A 172 31.81 -8.35 -8.94
C ASN A 172 32.02 -7.53 -10.23
N ASN A 173 32.42 -6.26 -10.13
CA ASN A 173 32.61 -5.34 -11.25
C ASN A 173 31.36 -5.17 -12.12
N ILE A 174 30.18 -5.15 -11.50
CA ILE A 174 28.89 -4.95 -12.17
C ILE A 174 28.49 -3.48 -12.01
N ASP A 175 28.30 -2.81 -13.15
CA ASP A 175 27.70 -1.46 -13.20
C ASP A 175 26.18 -1.62 -13.32
N PRO A 176 25.36 -1.18 -12.34
CA PRO A 176 23.90 -1.29 -12.41
C PRO A 176 23.31 -0.56 -13.62
N ASP A 177 23.94 0.50 -14.13
CA ASP A 177 23.48 1.22 -15.32
C ASP A 177 23.72 0.44 -16.63
N SER A 178 24.50 -0.63 -16.60
CA SER A 178 24.71 -1.53 -17.74
C SER A 178 23.64 -2.60 -17.87
N LEU A 179 22.83 -2.82 -16.84
CA LEU A 179 21.78 -3.85 -16.80
C LEU A 179 20.50 -3.35 -17.47
N LYS A 180 20.51 -3.26 -18.79
CA LYS A 180 19.44 -2.63 -19.58
C LYS A 180 18.32 -3.60 -19.99
N THR A 181 18.64 -4.87 -20.10
CA THR A 181 17.71 -5.93 -20.48
C THR A 181 17.72 -7.05 -19.43
N TRP A 182 16.68 -7.90 -19.45
CA TRP A 182 16.66 -9.09 -18.61
C TRP A 182 17.79 -10.08 -18.93
N ASP A 183 18.31 -10.07 -20.16
CA ASP A 183 19.49 -10.85 -20.52
C ASP A 183 20.75 -10.31 -19.84
N ASP A 184 20.95 -8.97 -19.80
CA ASP A 184 22.06 -8.34 -19.08
C ASP A 184 21.96 -8.64 -17.58
N PHE A 185 20.73 -8.56 -17.03
CA PHE A 185 20.46 -8.86 -15.62
C PHE A 185 20.78 -10.33 -15.29
N ALA A 186 20.33 -11.28 -16.13
CA ALA A 186 20.63 -12.70 -15.95
C ALA A 186 22.13 -13.01 -16.06
N ALA A 187 22.85 -12.31 -16.94
CA ALA A 187 24.31 -12.43 -17.05
C ALA A 187 25.01 -11.94 -15.77
N ALA A 188 24.55 -10.83 -15.19
CA ALA A 188 25.03 -10.35 -13.90
C ALA A 188 24.72 -11.34 -12.76
N CYS A 189 23.52 -11.91 -12.73
CA CYS A 189 23.16 -12.96 -11.77
C CYS A 189 24.08 -14.18 -11.87
N ALA A 190 24.49 -14.59 -13.05
CA ALA A 190 25.44 -15.70 -13.25
C ALA A 190 26.81 -15.38 -12.64
N VAL A 191 27.31 -14.15 -12.79
CA VAL A 191 28.58 -13.69 -12.21
C VAL A 191 28.49 -13.70 -10.68
N ILE A 192 27.45 -13.10 -10.11
CA ILE A 192 27.23 -13.02 -8.65
C ILE A 192 27.14 -14.41 -8.04
N LYS A 193 26.38 -15.33 -8.67
CA LYS A 193 26.31 -16.71 -8.23
C LYS A 193 27.64 -17.42 -8.25
N ALA A 194 28.44 -17.22 -9.30
CA ALA A 194 29.78 -17.80 -9.40
C ALA A 194 30.73 -17.30 -8.30
N ALA A 195 30.50 -16.08 -7.80
CA ALA A 195 31.20 -15.52 -6.65
C ALA A 195 30.69 -16.07 -5.29
N GLY A 196 29.63 -16.90 -5.27
CA GLY A 196 29.10 -17.54 -4.06
C GLY A 196 28.08 -16.69 -3.30
N VAL A 197 27.57 -15.61 -3.91
CA VAL A 197 26.49 -14.78 -3.37
C VAL A 197 25.16 -15.17 -4.03
N SER A 198 24.07 -15.08 -3.31
CA SER A 198 22.72 -15.24 -3.90
C SER A 198 22.44 -14.06 -4.83
N PRO A 199 22.13 -14.25 -6.11
CA PRO A 199 21.77 -13.14 -6.99
C PRO A 199 20.53 -12.39 -6.51
N MET A 200 19.46 -13.13 -6.19
CA MET A 200 18.18 -12.59 -5.76
C MET A 200 17.70 -13.27 -4.48
N HIS A 201 16.92 -12.54 -3.69
CA HIS A 201 16.23 -13.11 -2.52
C HIS A 201 14.73 -12.78 -2.59
N ILE A 202 13.89 -13.78 -2.34
CA ILE A 202 12.45 -13.67 -2.24
C ILE A 202 11.99 -14.37 -0.97
N GLY A 203 11.28 -13.64 -0.11
CA GLY A 203 10.70 -14.14 1.13
C GLY A 203 9.33 -14.79 0.91
N GLY A 204 9.26 -15.82 0.06
CA GLY A 204 8.00 -16.36 -0.45
C GLY A 204 7.09 -17.04 0.58
N LYS A 205 7.49 -17.14 1.85
CA LYS A 205 6.58 -17.43 2.96
C LYS A 205 5.53 -16.32 3.09
N ASP A 206 5.95 -15.07 2.90
CA ASP A 206 5.08 -13.92 2.73
C ASP A 206 4.76 -13.83 1.24
N THR A 207 3.71 -14.52 0.80
CA THR A 207 3.43 -14.80 -0.61
C THR A 207 3.34 -13.54 -1.49
N TRP A 208 3.06 -12.38 -0.91
CA TRP A 208 3.03 -11.12 -1.62
C TRP A 208 4.38 -10.76 -2.27
N THR A 209 5.51 -11.21 -1.72
CA THR A 209 6.84 -10.99 -2.29
C THR A 209 7.01 -11.68 -3.65
N ILE A 210 6.31 -12.80 -3.86
CA ILE A 210 6.26 -13.50 -5.15
C ILE A 210 5.42 -12.70 -6.16
N GLY A 211 4.27 -12.17 -5.74
CA GLY A 211 3.45 -11.27 -6.56
C GLY A 211 4.21 -10.03 -6.99
N GLN A 212 4.98 -9.47 -6.07
CA GLN A 212 5.83 -8.31 -6.29
C GLN A 212 6.82 -8.52 -7.45
N PHE A 213 7.45 -9.68 -7.54
CA PHE A 213 8.33 -10.01 -8.66
C PHE A 213 7.61 -9.87 -10.00
N PHE A 214 6.40 -10.42 -10.13
CA PHE A 214 5.63 -10.33 -11.37
C PHE A 214 5.19 -8.90 -11.68
N ASP A 215 4.79 -8.16 -10.66
CA ASP A 215 4.35 -6.77 -10.80
C ASP A 215 5.47 -5.84 -11.30
N TRP A 216 6.73 -6.14 -10.92
CA TRP A 216 7.92 -5.45 -11.41
C TRP A 216 8.31 -5.86 -12.83
N VAL A 217 8.19 -7.14 -13.16
CA VAL A 217 8.65 -7.70 -14.45
C VAL A 217 7.63 -7.47 -15.56
N ALA A 218 6.34 -7.68 -15.28
CA ALA A 218 5.29 -7.69 -16.30
C ALA A 218 5.17 -6.39 -17.13
N PRO A 219 5.35 -5.18 -16.59
CA PRO A 219 5.30 -3.96 -17.40
C PRO A 219 6.27 -3.99 -18.58
N SER A 220 7.49 -4.50 -18.41
CA SER A 220 8.50 -4.57 -19.46
C SER A 220 8.12 -5.50 -20.62
N PHE A 221 7.23 -6.45 -20.38
CA PHE A 221 6.74 -7.39 -21.40
C PHE A 221 5.40 -6.98 -22.03
N TYR A 222 4.58 -6.26 -21.28
CA TYR A 222 3.21 -5.93 -21.67
C TYR A 222 3.00 -4.48 -22.08
N VAL A 223 3.81 -3.54 -21.55
CA VAL A 223 3.42 -2.13 -21.53
C VAL A 223 4.47 -1.20 -22.10
N THR A 224 5.73 -1.31 -21.68
CA THR A 224 6.77 -0.29 -21.90
C THR A 224 7.15 -0.09 -23.36
N ASP A 225 7.19 -1.14 -24.18
CA ASP A 225 7.42 -1.00 -25.62
C ASP A 225 6.12 -0.52 -26.30
N GLU A 226 6.05 0.76 -26.67
CA GLU A 226 4.87 1.33 -27.35
C GLU A 226 4.50 0.57 -28.63
N SER A 227 5.49 0.02 -29.34
CA SER A 227 5.28 -0.68 -30.62
C SER A 227 4.66 -2.07 -30.45
N ALA A 228 4.79 -2.66 -29.25
CA ALA A 228 4.33 -4.00 -28.91
C ALA A 228 3.39 -4.02 -27.68
N SER A 229 3.00 -2.86 -27.18
CA SER A 229 2.19 -2.72 -25.96
C SER A 229 0.84 -3.44 -26.09
N LYS A 230 0.51 -4.19 -25.05
CA LYS A 230 -0.76 -4.91 -24.87
C LYS A 230 -1.67 -4.24 -23.83
N ALA A 231 -1.30 -3.06 -23.35
CA ALA A 231 -2.05 -2.30 -22.35
C ALA A 231 -3.53 -2.11 -22.75
N ALA A 232 -3.78 -1.71 -24.01
CA ALA A 232 -5.13 -1.52 -24.53
C ALA A 232 -5.93 -2.83 -24.61
N ASP A 233 -5.29 -3.95 -24.93
CA ASP A 233 -5.93 -5.27 -24.98
C ASP A 233 -6.30 -5.75 -23.57
N LEU A 234 -5.43 -5.58 -22.57
CA LEU A 234 -5.73 -5.89 -21.18
C LEU A 234 -6.94 -5.06 -20.69
N LYS A 235 -6.95 -3.75 -20.94
CA LYS A 235 -8.08 -2.87 -20.62
C LYS A 235 -9.36 -3.22 -21.37
N ALA A 236 -9.27 -3.91 -22.50
CA ALA A 236 -10.41 -4.43 -23.28
C ALA A 236 -10.81 -5.87 -22.89
N GLY A 237 -10.28 -6.41 -21.80
CA GLY A 237 -10.61 -7.76 -21.32
C GLY A 237 -9.94 -8.89 -22.09
N LYS A 238 -8.78 -8.62 -22.73
CA LYS A 238 -8.03 -9.62 -23.48
C LYS A 238 -6.70 -9.87 -22.81
N PHE A 239 -6.47 -11.08 -22.36
CA PHE A 239 -5.21 -11.51 -21.76
C PHE A 239 -4.31 -12.20 -22.78
N ASP A 240 -3.02 -11.83 -22.81
CA ASP A 240 -2.03 -12.45 -23.71
C ASP A 240 -1.25 -13.55 -22.99
N VAL A 241 -1.73 -14.79 -23.12
CA VAL A 241 -1.13 -15.99 -22.49
C VAL A 241 0.33 -16.22 -22.92
N PRO A 242 0.71 -16.08 -24.21
CA PRO A 242 2.10 -16.27 -24.61
C PRO A 242 3.07 -15.40 -23.85
N THR A 243 2.78 -14.10 -23.68
CA THR A 243 3.63 -13.16 -22.95
C THR A 243 3.71 -13.52 -21.46
N TRP A 244 2.60 -13.91 -20.82
CA TRP A 244 2.67 -14.35 -19.43
C TRP A 244 3.49 -15.64 -19.27
N THR A 245 3.35 -16.57 -20.21
CA THR A 245 4.13 -17.81 -20.22
C THR A 245 5.63 -17.54 -20.37
N GLU A 246 6.02 -16.51 -21.13
CA GLU A 246 7.42 -16.07 -21.26
C GLU A 246 7.98 -15.57 -19.91
N ILE A 247 7.22 -14.75 -19.19
CA ILE A 247 7.61 -14.28 -17.83
C ILE A 247 7.70 -15.47 -16.86
N ALA A 248 6.72 -16.37 -16.90
CA ALA A 248 6.71 -17.58 -16.09
C ALA A 248 7.92 -18.48 -16.38
N GLN A 249 8.28 -18.62 -17.66
CA GLN A 249 9.46 -19.38 -18.10
C GLN A 249 10.76 -18.73 -17.60
N MET A 250 10.87 -17.41 -17.66
CA MET A 250 12.02 -16.69 -17.12
C MET A 250 12.19 -16.95 -15.62
N MET A 251 11.12 -16.90 -14.82
CA MET A 251 11.19 -17.27 -13.39
C MET A 251 11.63 -18.73 -13.21
N ALA A 252 11.11 -19.66 -14.01
CA ALA A 252 11.49 -21.06 -13.93
C ALA A 252 12.96 -21.30 -14.29
N ASP A 253 13.45 -20.66 -15.33
CA ASP A 253 14.85 -20.73 -15.77
C ASP A 253 15.79 -20.16 -14.70
N TRP A 254 15.46 -19.05 -14.08
CA TRP A 254 16.23 -18.46 -12.97
C TRP A 254 16.19 -19.34 -11.72
N THR A 255 15.06 -19.98 -11.43
CA THR A 255 14.95 -20.96 -10.34
C THR A 255 15.87 -22.16 -10.61
N ALA A 256 15.83 -22.73 -11.82
CA ALA A 256 16.68 -23.85 -12.21
C ALA A 256 18.17 -23.48 -12.24
N ALA A 257 18.48 -22.25 -12.65
CA ALA A 257 19.84 -21.68 -12.56
C ALA A 257 20.29 -21.42 -11.11
N GLY A 258 19.39 -21.45 -10.13
CA GLY A 258 19.66 -21.16 -8.71
C GLY A 258 20.00 -19.72 -8.48
N TYR A 259 19.32 -18.79 -9.13
CA TYR A 259 19.49 -17.35 -8.92
C TYR A 259 18.69 -16.85 -7.72
N PHE A 260 17.64 -17.56 -7.30
CA PHE A 260 16.92 -17.30 -6.06
C PHE A 260 17.55 -18.01 -4.85
N ASN A 261 17.27 -17.50 -3.66
CA ASN A 261 17.67 -18.12 -2.42
C ASN A 261 17.09 -19.56 -2.30
N PRO A 262 17.85 -20.51 -1.71
CA PRO A 262 17.41 -21.93 -1.66
C PRO A 262 16.16 -22.16 -0.80
N ASP A 263 15.86 -21.26 0.13
CA ASP A 263 14.72 -21.29 1.05
C ASP A 263 13.57 -20.35 0.61
N VAL A 264 13.49 -20.03 -0.67
CA VAL A 264 12.59 -19.06 -1.28
C VAL A 264 11.11 -19.19 -0.86
N LEU A 265 10.61 -20.39 -0.55
CA LEU A 265 9.23 -20.61 -0.10
C LEU A 265 9.05 -20.59 1.42
N THR A 266 10.13 -20.47 2.18
CA THR A 266 10.11 -20.50 3.65
C THR A 266 10.75 -19.30 4.32
N ALA A 267 11.58 -18.56 3.58
CA ALA A 267 12.07 -17.24 3.96
C ALA A 267 10.90 -16.22 3.94
N ASP A 268 10.98 -15.23 4.80
CA ASP A 268 10.03 -14.12 4.89
C ASP A 268 10.68 -12.79 4.49
N TYR A 269 9.89 -11.72 4.39
CA TYR A 269 10.36 -10.39 4.03
C TYR A 269 11.51 -9.88 4.93
N ASN A 270 11.47 -10.17 6.22
CA ASN A 270 12.57 -9.79 7.12
C ASN A 270 13.88 -10.50 6.74
N SER A 271 13.79 -11.72 6.24
CA SER A 271 14.94 -12.47 5.73
C SER A 271 15.52 -11.83 4.47
N ASP A 272 14.66 -11.25 3.59
CA ASP A 272 15.10 -10.47 2.42
C ASP A 272 15.89 -9.24 2.86
N MET A 273 15.37 -8.50 3.84
CA MET A 273 16.02 -7.31 4.37
C MET A 273 17.36 -7.64 5.04
N GLU A 274 17.44 -8.74 5.80
CA GLU A 274 18.70 -9.21 6.38
C GLU A 274 19.71 -9.61 5.28
N ALA A 275 19.28 -10.36 4.28
CA ALA A 275 20.14 -10.79 3.19
C ALA A 275 20.69 -9.60 2.38
N LEU A 276 19.83 -8.63 2.07
CA LEU A 276 20.20 -7.41 1.36
C LEU A 276 21.17 -6.54 2.18
N ALA A 277 20.85 -6.28 3.45
CA ALA A 277 21.63 -5.44 4.35
C ALA A 277 23.04 -6.00 4.66
N THR A 278 23.21 -7.33 4.58
CA THR A 278 24.46 -8.02 4.92
C THR A 278 25.25 -8.49 3.69
N GLY A 279 24.81 -8.17 2.47
CA GLY A 279 25.45 -8.58 1.23
C GLY A 279 25.37 -10.08 0.94
N LYS A 280 24.42 -10.79 1.57
CA LYS A 280 24.13 -12.20 1.26
C LYS A 280 23.37 -12.35 -0.05
N THR A 281 22.70 -11.28 -0.49
CA THR A 281 22.04 -11.17 -1.79
C THR A 281 22.42 -9.88 -2.50
N ALA A 282 22.35 -9.90 -3.83
CA ALA A 282 22.64 -8.72 -4.64
C ALA A 282 21.39 -7.89 -4.91
N PHE A 283 20.25 -8.50 -5.27
CA PHE A 283 19.05 -7.83 -5.74
C PHE A 283 17.80 -8.28 -4.99
N CYS A 284 16.89 -7.33 -4.77
CA CYS A 284 15.52 -7.57 -4.31
C CYS A 284 14.53 -6.72 -5.14
N PHE A 285 13.36 -7.29 -5.43
CA PHE A 285 12.30 -6.65 -6.23
C PHE A 285 11.36 -5.88 -5.33
N TYR A 286 11.84 -4.74 -4.81
CA TYR A 286 11.10 -3.88 -3.89
C TYR A 286 11.29 -2.42 -4.21
N GLY A 287 10.40 -1.58 -3.69
CA GLY A 287 10.54 -0.13 -3.73
C GLY A 287 11.60 0.41 -2.74
N PRO A 288 11.79 1.73 -2.71
CA PRO A 288 12.81 2.38 -1.89
C PRO A 288 12.61 2.19 -0.39
N SER A 289 11.40 1.87 0.07
CA SER A 289 11.15 1.53 1.48
C SER A 289 12.00 0.35 1.95
N ALA A 290 12.30 -0.63 1.09
CA ALA A 290 13.18 -1.75 1.42
C ALA A 290 14.63 -1.30 1.75
N ILE A 291 15.08 -0.16 1.19
CA ILE A 291 16.37 0.43 1.59
C ILE A 291 16.32 0.88 3.05
N MET A 292 15.22 1.50 3.47
CA MET A 292 15.04 1.94 4.85
C MET A 292 14.96 0.76 5.82
N ASP A 293 14.16 -0.25 5.46
CA ASP A 293 13.98 -1.46 6.27
C ASP A 293 15.31 -2.24 6.41
N ALA A 294 16.05 -2.42 5.33
CA ALA A 294 17.36 -3.06 5.35
C ALA A 294 18.41 -2.24 6.16
N LYS A 295 18.38 -0.90 6.08
CA LYS A 295 19.19 -0.04 6.94
C LYS A 295 18.78 -0.10 8.41
N GLY A 296 17.54 -0.43 8.71
CA GLY A 296 17.09 -0.78 10.06
C GLY A 296 17.79 -2.02 10.63
N VAL A 297 18.16 -2.98 9.77
CA VAL A 297 18.95 -4.17 10.13
C VAL A 297 20.43 -3.86 10.25
N ASN A 298 20.97 -3.12 9.28
CA ASN A 298 22.38 -2.69 9.24
C ASN A 298 22.47 -1.26 8.72
N ALA A 299 22.68 -0.30 9.63
CA ALA A 299 22.73 1.13 9.30
C ALA A 299 23.86 1.49 8.32
N ASP A 300 24.93 0.68 8.29
CA ASP A 300 26.10 0.90 7.42
C ASP A 300 25.96 0.21 6.05
N ALA A 301 24.81 -0.45 5.77
CA ALA A 301 24.59 -1.10 4.49
C ALA A 301 24.61 -0.09 3.33
N SER A 302 25.42 -0.40 2.32
CA SER A 302 25.50 0.38 1.09
C SER A 302 24.49 -0.16 0.09
N LEU A 303 23.37 0.54 -0.07
CA LEU A 303 22.24 0.08 -0.87
C LEU A 303 21.90 1.09 -1.96
N GLY A 304 21.41 0.59 -3.07
CA GLY A 304 21.02 1.39 -4.22
C GLY A 304 19.73 0.90 -4.86
N MET A 305 19.22 1.68 -5.81
CA MET A 305 18.10 1.32 -6.66
C MET A 305 18.47 1.57 -8.12
N MET A 306 18.04 0.70 -9.02
CA MET A 306 18.21 0.81 -10.46
C MET A 306 16.86 0.67 -11.18
N PRO A 307 16.73 1.21 -12.41
CA PRO A 307 15.55 0.96 -13.21
C PRO A 307 15.34 -0.52 -13.51
N ILE A 308 14.09 -0.89 -13.77
CA ILE A 308 13.68 -2.23 -14.17
C ILE A 308 14.16 -2.46 -15.61
N PRO A 309 14.88 -3.56 -15.89
CA PRO A 309 15.35 -3.87 -17.23
C PRO A 309 14.22 -4.04 -18.23
N ALA A 310 14.47 -3.73 -19.49
CA ALA A 310 13.55 -3.93 -20.59
C ALA A 310 13.49 -5.41 -21.00
N ALA A 311 12.38 -5.85 -21.59
CA ALA A 311 12.27 -7.19 -22.16
C ALA A 311 13.10 -7.38 -23.43
N SER A 312 13.39 -6.31 -24.16
CA SER A 312 14.17 -6.36 -25.40
C SER A 312 15.15 -5.19 -25.53
N ALA A 313 16.20 -5.36 -26.31
CA ALA A 313 17.18 -4.31 -26.62
C ALA A 313 16.59 -3.14 -27.44
N GLY A 314 15.37 -3.27 -27.94
CA GLY A 314 14.67 -2.21 -28.68
C GLY A 314 13.90 -1.24 -27.78
N ASP A 315 13.76 -1.58 -26.52
CA ASP A 315 13.08 -0.83 -25.48
C ASP A 315 14.07 -0.26 -24.44
N ALA A 316 13.60 0.57 -23.51
CA ALA A 316 14.41 1.20 -22.48
C ALA A 316 14.02 0.69 -21.09
N PRO A 317 14.97 0.64 -20.12
CA PRO A 317 14.65 0.43 -18.74
C PRO A 317 13.64 1.45 -18.22
N SER A 318 12.77 1.02 -17.32
CA SER A 318 11.67 1.82 -16.79
C SER A 318 11.65 1.83 -15.26
N LEU A 319 10.82 2.70 -14.70
CA LEU A 319 10.42 2.67 -13.30
C LEU A 319 8.93 2.38 -13.21
N ILE A 320 8.49 1.93 -12.06
CA ILE A 320 7.06 1.83 -11.75
C ILE A 320 6.73 2.80 -10.62
N ALA A 321 5.52 3.32 -10.61
CA ALA A 321 5.06 4.20 -9.54
C ALA A 321 3.59 3.98 -9.21
N GLY A 322 3.28 4.27 -7.96
CA GLY A 322 1.94 4.29 -7.44
C GLY A 322 1.94 4.90 -6.04
N GLU A 323 0.77 5.05 -5.47
CA GLU A 323 0.64 5.35 -4.06
C GLU A 323 0.97 4.12 -3.21
N ASP A 324 1.68 4.31 -2.10
CA ASP A 324 1.86 3.28 -1.08
C ASP A 324 0.85 3.52 0.07
N ILE A 325 0.75 4.77 0.53
CA ILE A 325 -0.22 5.18 1.55
C ILE A 325 -1.23 6.15 0.93
N ALA A 326 -2.39 5.63 0.56
CA ALA A 326 -3.53 6.42 0.13
C ALA A 326 -4.67 6.28 1.15
N VAL A 327 -5.23 7.39 1.60
CA VAL A 327 -6.22 7.43 2.69
C VAL A 327 -7.57 7.89 2.16
N GLY A 328 -8.60 7.08 2.35
CA GLY A 328 -9.98 7.39 1.94
C GLY A 328 -10.95 7.44 3.09
N ILE A 329 -12.09 8.11 2.88
CA ILE A 329 -13.21 8.21 3.81
C ILE A 329 -14.32 7.30 3.33
N TRP A 330 -14.84 6.45 4.19
CA TRP A 330 -16.06 5.70 3.89
C TRP A 330 -17.23 6.64 3.62
N LYS A 331 -17.88 6.49 2.47
CA LYS A 331 -18.94 7.42 2.03
C LYS A 331 -20.17 7.46 2.95
N ASP A 332 -20.46 6.34 3.65
CA ASP A 332 -21.64 6.20 4.52
C ASP A 332 -21.25 6.36 6.02
N THR A 333 -20.07 6.90 6.32
CA THR A 333 -19.69 7.21 7.70
C THR A 333 -20.63 8.24 8.33
N LYS A 334 -20.95 8.05 9.60
CA LYS A 334 -21.70 9.02 10.40
C LYS A 334 -20.87 10.21 10.84
N ASN A 335 -19.54 10.08 10.74
CA ASN A 335 -18.53 11.03 11.21
C ASN A 335 -17.88 11.82 10.07
N ALA A 336 -18.60 12.01 8.93
CA ALA A 336 -18.02 12.56 7.69
C ALA A 336 -17.23 13.87 7.90
N ALA A 337 -17.76 14.83 8.68
CA ALA A 337 -17.08 16.09 8.92
C ALA A 337 -15.75 15.90 9.67
N ALA A 338 -15.72 15.06 10.70
CA ALA A 338 -14.51 14.78 11.46
C ALA A 338 -13.49 13.95 10.62
N ALA A 339 -13.95 13.04 9.78
CA ALA A 339 -13.11 12.30 8.85
C ALA A 339 -12.46 13.22 7.79
N GLN A 340 -13.21 14.20 7.28
CA GLN A 340 -12.66 15.22 6.38
C GLN A 340 -11.63 16.12 7.08
N GLU A 341 -11.88 16.51 8.33
CA GLU A 341 -10.93 17.26 9.15
C GLU A 341 -9.64 16.44 9.37
N LEU A 342 -9.75 15.14 9.62
CA LEU A 342 -8.61 14.24 9.74
C LEU A 342 -7.80 14.18 8.42
N LEU A 343 -8.43 14.01 7.25
CA LEU A 343 -7.70 14.01 5.98
C LEU A 343 -6.99 15.34 5.73
N ASN A 344 -7.63 16.48 5.98
CA ASN A 344 -6.99 17.78 5.86
C ASN A 344 -5.81 17.93 6.84
N TYR A 345 -5.90 17.37 8.04
CA TYR A 345 -4.79 17.32 8.99
C TYR A 345 -3.62 16.47 8.47
N LEU A 346 -3.92 15.26 7.98
CA LEU A 346 -2.90 14.37 7.40
C LEU A 346 -2.23 14.97 6.16
N ALA A 347 -2.95 15.81 5.40
CA ALA A 347 -2.43 16.51 4.23
C ALA A 347 -1.56 17.73 4.55
N ARG A 348 -1.37 18.11 5.82
CA ARG A 348 -0.46 19.20 6.18
C ARG A 348 0.97 18.84 5.81
N PRO A 349 1.77 19.78 5.25
CA PRO A 349 3.11 19.46 4.75
C PRO A 349 4.01 18.75 5.76
N GLU A 350 4.00 19.19 7.01
CA GLU A 350 4.81 18.60 8.08
C GLU A 350 4.33 17.20 8.48
N VAL A 351 3.02 16.93 8.38
CA VAL A 351 2.43 15.62 8.72
C VAL A 351 2.63 14.63 7.58
N ALA A 352 2.20 14.99 6.37
CA ALA A 352 2.38 14.16 5.17
C ALA A 352 3.86 13.87 4.93
N GLY A 353 4.74 14.88 5.07
CA GLY A 353 6.18 14.72 4.91
C GLY A 353 6.81 13.78 5.93
N ALA A 354 6.34 13.79 7.19
CA ALA A 354 6.85 12.86 8.21
C ALA A 354 6.44 11.41 7.91
N ILE A 355 5.21 11.17 7.43
CA ILE A 355 4.72 9.84 7.06
C ILE A 355 5.45 9.35 5.80
N ALA A 356 5.54 10.16 4.74
CA ALA A 356 6.24 9.82 3.52
C ALA A 356 7.74 9.52 3.77
N LYS A 357 8.38 10.28 4.66
CA LYS A 357 9.76 10.03 5.08
C LYS A 357 9.93 8.67 5.76
N ALA A 358 9.01 8.28 6.64
CA ALA A 358 9.03 6.98 7.29
C ALA A 358 8.84 5.83 6.28
N ALA A 359 8.13 6.10 5.18
CA ALA A 359 8.00 5.18 4.05
C ALA A 359 9.24 5.15 3.13
N GLY A 360 10.15 6.12 3.24
CA GLY A 360 11.26 6.27 2.29
C GLY A 360 10.82 6.80 0.92
N ASN A 361 9.64 7.37 0.84
CA ASN A 361 8.97 7.77 -0.40
C ASN A 361 8.88 9.29 -0.56
N SER A 362 8.70 9.74 -1.80
CA SER A 362 8.31 11.12 -2.09
C SER A 362 6.87 11.36 -1.65
N SER A 363 6.49 12.62 -1.40
CA SER A 363 5.10 12.93 -1.09
C SER A 363 4.20 12.88 -2.33
N GLY A 364 2.95 12.47 -2.14
CA GLY A 364 1.88 12.59 -3.13
C GLY A 364 1.38 14.02 -3.33
N LEU A 365 1.85 14.96 -2.51
CA LEU A 365 1.48 16.38 -2.54
C LEU A 365 2.64 17.24 -3.05
N THR A 366 2.35 18.18 -3.96
CA THR A 366 3.36 18.97 -4.68
C THR A 366 4.12 20.00 -3.84
N ASP A 367 3.59 20.37 -2.67
CA ASP A 367 4.16 21.36 -1.76
C ASP A 367 4.85 20.74 -0.55
N VAL A 368 5.08 19.42 -0.57
CA VAL A 368 5.75 18.66 0.48
C VAL A 368 7.11 18.18 -0.03
N ASP A 369 8.17 18.73 0.52
CA ASP A 369 9.53 18.24 0.26
C ASP A 369 9.92 17.22 1.33
N VAL A 370 10.35 16.02 0.90
CA VAL A 370 10.71 14.92 1.78
C VAL A 370 12.21 14.71 1.75
N GLU A 371 12.84 14.77 2.92
CA GLU A 371 14.27 14.47 3.05
C GLU A 371 14.51 12.95 3.04
N LEU A 372 14.88 12.42 1.87
CA LEU A 372 15.06 10.99 1.62
C LEU A 372 16.52 10.52 1.74
N GLY A 373 17.44 11.41 2.19
CA GLY A 373 18.85 11.05 2.35
C GLY A 373 19.46 10.45 1.08
N ASP A 374 20.11 9.29 1.20
CA ASP A 374 20.78 8.63 0.08
C ASP A 374 19.82 8.19 -1.03
N ILE A 375 18.57 7.88 -0.70
CA ILE A 375 17.53 7.47 -1.66
C ILE A 375 17.28 8.56 -2.69
N LYS A 376 17.32 9.83 -2.27
CA LYS A 376 17.18 10.98 -3.16
C LYS A 376 18.20 10.98 -4.32
N THR A 377 19.39 10.46 -4.09
CA THR A 377 20.41 10.35 -5.13
C THR A 377 19.95 9.49 -6.31
N TYR A 378 19.21 8.44 -6.05
CA TYR A 378 18.65 7.55 -7.08
C TYR A 378 17.47 8.19 -7.79
N PHE A 379 16.58 8.85 -7.07
CA PHE A 379 15.49 9.61 -7.69
C PHE A 379 16.01 10.71 -8.61
N ASP A 380 17.03 11.48 -8.17
CA ASP A 380 17.64 12.53 -8.99
C ASP A 380 18.36 11.93 -10.21
N LYS A 381 19.02 10.77 -10.05
CA LYS A 381 19.74 10.09 -11.12
C LYS A 381 18.78 9.59 -12.20
N TYR A 382 17.64 9.03 -11.81
CA TYR A 382 16.72 8.39 -12.72
C TYR A 382 15.44 9.20 -13.01
N LYS A 383 15.42 10.49 -12.66
CA LYS A 383 14.26 11.39 -12.88
C LYS A 383 13.77 11.51 -14.31
N SER A 384 14.59 11.15 -15.30
CA SER A 384 14.24 11.15 -16.73
C SER A 384 13.89 9.79 -17.28
N VAL A 385 13.95 8.75 -16.45
CA VAL A 385 13.50 7.40 -16.82
C VAL A 385 11.99 7.38 -16.81
N GLU A 386 11.41 6.78 -17.85
CA GLU A 386 9.97 6.67 -17.97
C GLU A 386 9.38 5.83 -16.85
N THR A 387 8.24 6.27 -16.34
CA THR A 387 7.60 5.67 -15.17
C THR A 387 6.20 5.18 -15.55
N PHE A 388 5.90 3.93 -15.23
CA PHE A 388 4.64 3.28 -15.51
C PHE A 388 3.89 2.96 -14.22
N PRO A 389 2.56 2.86 -14.24
CA PRO A 389 1.80 2.42 -13.07
C PRO A 389 2.09 0.96 -12.74
N TYR A 390 1.85 0.56 -11.49
CA TYR A 390 1.91 -0.84 -11.07
C TYR A 390 1.00 -1.70 -11.93
N PHE A 391 1.52 -2.85 -12.38
CA PHE A 391 0.85 -3.70 -13.37
C PHE A 391 -0.48 -4.27 -12.86
N ASP A 392 -0.49 -4.80 -11.64
CA ASP A 392 -1.70 -5.34 -11.03
C ASP A 392 -2.80 -4.28 -10.88
N ARG A 393 -2.42 -3.07 -10.47
CA ARG A 393 -3.38 -2.01 -10.15
C ARG A 393 -4.04 -1.41 -11.39
N GLU A 394 -3.30 -1.26 -12.47
CA GLU A 394 -3.73 -0.55 -13.68
C GLU A 394 -4.27 -1.49 -14.76
N TYR A 395 -3.72 -2.70 -14.88
CA TYR A 395 -3.98 -3.56 -16.04
C TYR A 395 -4.70 -4.86 -15.70
N LEU A 396 -4.79 -5.24 -14.43
CA LEU A 396 -5.43 -6.47 -14.01
C LEU A 396 -6.71 -6.23 -13.20
N PRO A 397 -7.73 -7.07 -13.35
CA PRO A 397 -8.92 -7.04 -12.48
C PRO A 397 -8.57 -7.30 -11.00
N SER A 398 -9.43 -6.85 -10.11
CA SER A 398 -9.27 -7.08 -8.67
C SER A 398 -9.13 -8.57 -8.33
N GLY A 399 -8.18 -8.89 -7.43
CA GLY A 399 -7.90 -10.27 -6.98
C GLY A 399 -7.00 -11.07 -7.90
N MET A 400 -6.38 -10.44 -8.93
CA MET A 400 -5.35 -11.09 -9.74
C MET A 400 -4.01 -11.18 -9.01
N TRP A 401 -3.77 -10.32 -8.02
CA TRP A 401 -2.59 -10.40 -7.16
C TRP A 401 -2.41 -11.78 -6.53
N ASP A 402 -3.47 -12.32 -5.93
CA ASP A 402 -3.43 -13.64 -5.31
C ASP A 402 -3.12 -14.75 -6.33
N VAL A 403 -3.56 -14.56 -7.57
CA VAL A 403 -3.31 -15.53 -8.67
C VAL A 403 -1.84 -15.48 -9.09
N MET A 404 -1.24 -14.28 -9.18
CA MET A 404 0.20 -14.12 -9.43
C MET A 404 1.02 -14.80 -8.32
N CYS A 405 0.70 -14.54 -7.06
CA CYS A 405 1.36 -15.16 -5.91
C CYS A 405 1.29 -16.69 -5.97
N ALA A 406 0.10 -17.24 -6.19
CA ALA A 406 -0.12 -18.68 -6.18
C ALA A 406 0.60 -19.37 -7.35
N THR A 407 0.49 -18.84 -8.57
CA THR A 407 1.13 -19.42 -9.76
C THR A 407 2.65 -19.30 -9.68
N GLY A 408 3.19 -18.21 -9.16
CA GLY A 408 4.61 -18.02 -8.93
C GLY A 408 5.17 -19.00 -7.90
N ALA A 409 4.45 -19.25 -6.81
CA ALA A 409 4.85 -20.23 -5.80
C ALA A 409 4.98 -21.65 -6.40
N GLU A 410 4.08 -22.04 -7.32
CA GLU A 410 4.15 -23.32 -8.02
C GLU A 410 5.41 -23.41 -8.93
N ILE A 411 5.78 -22.31 -9.59
CA ILE A 411 6.99 -22.22 -10.42
C ILE A 411 8.24 -22.33 -9.54
N LEU A 412 8.32 -21.58 -8.43
CA LEU A 412 9.42 -21.60 -7.48
C LEU A 412 9.56 -22.99 -6.82
N ALA A 413 8.45 -23.70 -6.61
CA ALA A 413 8.42 -25.09 -6.15
C ALA A 413 8.85 -26.10 -7.23
N GLN A 414 9.15 -25.65 -8.46
CA GLN A 414 9.54 -26.48 -9.60
C GLN A 414 8.52 -27.59 -9.91
N LYS A 415 7.23 -27.31 -9.77
CA LYS A 415 6.19 -28.27 -10.11
C LYS A 415 6.14 -28.50 -11.62
N SER A 416 5.96 -29.75 -12.00
CA SER A 416 5.83 -30.12 -13.43
C SER A 416 4.62 -29.44 -14.05
N GLY A 417 4.82 -28.74 -15.16
CA GLY A 417 3.77 -28.03 -15.90
C GLY A 417 3.41 -26.64 -15.31
N ALA A 418 4.08 -26.18 -14.25
CA ALA A 418 3.75 -24.93 -13.58
C ALA A 418 3.81 -23.70 -14.50
N VAL A 419 4.72 -23.69 -15.48
CA VAL A 419 4.87 -22.58 -16.44
C VAL A 419 3.65 -22.47 -17.36
N GLU A 420 3.24 -23.57 -17.98
CA GLU A 420 2.08 -23.61 -18.86
C GLU A 420 0.77 -23.41 -18.10
N ASP A 421 0.71 -23.93 -16.89
CA ASP A 421 -0.46 -23.78 -16.03
C ASP A 421 -0.58 -22.33 -15.52
N ALA A 422 0.53 -21.65 -15.23
CA ALA A 422 0.51 -20.24 -14.85
C ALA A 422 -0.18 -19.37 -15.91
N GLY A 423 0.18 -19.50 -17.19
CA GLY A 423 -0.45 -18.76 -18.27
C GLY A 423 -1.96 -19.00 -18.36
N LYS A 424 -2.39 -20.27 -18.29
CA LYS A 424 -3.81 -20.67 -18.37
C LYS A 424 -4.62 -20.20 -17.16
N ILE A 425 -4.06 -20.33 -15.95
CA ILE A 425 -4.72 -19.92 -14.70
C ILE A 425 -4.86 -18.40 -14.67
N MET A 426 -3.84 -17.67 -15.10
CA MET A 426 -3.91 -16.22 -15.20
C MET A 426 -4.99 -15.77 -16.19
N GLU A 427 -5.04 -16.35 -17.40
CA GLU A 427 -6.08 -16.03 -18.38
C GLU A 427 -7.48 -16.32 -17.84
N GLN A 428 -7.70 -17.54 -17.34
CA GLN A 428 -9.03 -17.93 -16.83
C GLN A 428 -9.47 -17.03 -15.70
N SER A 429 -8.59 -16.76 -14.75
CA SER A 429 -8.89 -15.89 -13.61
C SER A 429 -9.14 -14.44 -14.04
N PHE A 430 -8.38 -13.96 -15.03
CA PHE A 430 -8.54 -12.64 -15.60
C PHE A 430 -9.92 -12.50 -16.26
N LEU A 431 -10.32 -13.46 -17.12
CA LEU A 431 -11.61 -13.43 -17.80
C LEU A 431 -12.79 -13.53 -16.82
N ASP A 432 -12.69 -14.42 -15.83
CA ASP A 432 -13.73 -14.59 -14.80
C ASP A 432 -13.94 -13.30 -13.98
N LYS A 433 -12.86 -12.60 -13.64
CA LYS A 433 -12.91 -11.37 -12.84
C LYS A 433 -13.23 -10.12 -13.67
N TYR A 434 -12.89 -10.11 -14.95
CA TYR A 434 -13.19 -9.01 -15.87
C TYR A 434 -14.68 -8.95 -16.22
N ALA A 435 -15.34 -10.10 -16.25
CA ALA A 435 -16.78 -10.22 -16.58
C ALA A 435 -17.73 -9.96 -15.38
N GLY A 436 -17.21 -9.92 -14.16
CA GLY A 436 -17.98 -9.72 -12.91
C GLY A 436 -17.95 -8.30 -12.47
#